data_47ba09799d4c19f68f755858a2da8675
#
_entry.id   47ba09799d4c19f68f755858a2da8675
#
_cell.length_a   1.000
_cell.length_b   1.000
_cell.length_c   1.000
_cell.angle_alpha   90.00
_cell.angle_beta   90.00
_cell.angle_gamma   90.00
#
_symmetry.space_group_name_H-M   'P 1'
#
loop_
_entity.id
_entity.type
_entity.pdbx_description
1 polymer ?
#
loop_
_entity_poly.entity_id
_entity_poly.type
_entity_poly.pdbx_seq_one_letter_code
_entity_poly.pdbx_strand_id
1 'polypeptide(L)'
;MREPRLSRRGLLAGGAATAVGALAGCAPDQAVPPVAPRTDPQAASAASPVSGGSGGTGGPAGSATEPFDGIHQAGVATAPQTYGVFVGLDLLPDTGREALVRMMRLLTDDARRLTQGRPALADTEPELAVLPARLTVTFGFGPGLFTAAGLADRRPEAAAPLPAFAVDRLRKEWSGGDLLLQICADDALTLTHALRMIVKDARSFAKVRWTQRGFRRGAGTQPAGLTQRNVMGQLDGTVNPAPGAPGFDRAVWVSDGPEWLRGGTTLVLRRIRVEMETWDAVDRVAKEFSVGRRLDNGAPLTGRDEHDVADFEKLNAIGFPVISEQAHIRRAHVADPNLRILRRVYNYDEGLTPEGHADSGLLFASYQADVSRQFVPIQRRLAEADLLNEWTTPIGSAVFAIPPGCSPNGWIGDSLLA
;
A
#
# COMPACT_ATOMS: atom_id res chain seq x y z
N MET A 1 -21.10 -3.28 56.75
CA MET A 1 -21.13 -4.62 56.14
C MET A 1 -20.07 -4.64 55.05
N ARG A 2 -19.00 -5.40 55.27
CA ARG A 2 -17.85 -5.51 54.31
C ARG A 2 -18.02 -6.82 53.55
N GLU A 3 -18.04 -6.74 52.22
CA GLU A 3 -18.00 -7.92 51.34
C GLU A 3 -16.57 -8.47 51.20
N PRO A 4 -16.39 -9.80 51.16
CA PRO A 4 -15.05 -10.41 51.08
C PRO A 4 -14.53 -10.51 49.64
N ARG A 5 -13.29 -10.07 49.47
CA ARG A 5 -12.50 -10.26 48.24
C ARG A 5 -12.02 -11.71 48.17
N LEU A 6 -12.39 -12.45 47.13
CA LEU A 6 -11.86 -13.78 46.78
C LEU A 6 -10.50 -13.66 46.03
N SER A 7 -9.49 -14.27 46.63
CA SER A 7 -8.12 -14.35 46.16
C SER A 7 -7.94 -15.50 45.16
N ARG A 8 -7.25 -15.24 44.06
CA ARG A 8 -6.88 -16.20 42.99
C ARG A 8 -5.68 -17.09 43.39
N ARG A 9 -5.72 -17.80 44.49
CA ARG A 9 -4.72 -18.84 44.81
C ARG A 9 -5.42 -19.97 45.55
N GLY A 10 -5.77 -21.05 44.81
CA GLY A 10 -6.29 -22.24 45.46
C GLY A 10 -7.10 -23.15 44.54
N LEU A 11 -6.50 -23.65 43.44
CA LEU A 11 -7.07 -24.77 42.71
C LEU A 11 -5.97 -25.55 41.96
N LEU A 12 -5.06 -26.15 42.69
CA LEU A 12 -4.19 -27.20 42.24
C LEU A 12 -3.86 -28.09 43.46
N ALA A 13 -4.68 -29.11 43.74
CA ALA A 13 -4.27 -30.36 44.41
C ALA A 13 -5.46 -31.31 44.56
N GLY A 14 -5.27 -32.54 44.13
CA GLY A 14 -6.10 -33.70 44.47
C GLY A 14 -7.00 -34.17 43.34
N GLY A 15 -6.82 -35.34 42.81
CA GLY A 15 -6.56 -36.65 43.23
C GLY A 15 -6.64 -37.64 42.11
N ALA A 16 -5.68 -38.55 42.09
CA ALA A 16 -5.66 -39.78 41.30
C ALA A 16 -6.49 -40.86 42.04
N ALA A 17 -7.18 -41.69 41.27
CA ALA A 17 -7.33 -43.14 41.54
C ALA A 17 -8.19 -43.83 40.47
N THR A 18 -7.52 -44.70 39.71
CA THR A 18 -7.78 -46.12 39.41
C THR A 18 -9.20 -46.60 39.07
N ALA A 19 -9.33 -47.19 37.88
CA ALA A 19 -9.94 -48.52 37.76
C ALA A 19 -9.46 -49.22 36.45
N VAL A 20 -8.91 -50.40 36.65
CA VAL A 20 -8.49 -51.39 35.67
C VAL A 20 -9.71 -52.19 35.18
N GLY A 21 -9.79 -52.52 33.92
CA GLY A 21 -10.78 -53.45 33.37
C GLY A 21 -10.37 -53.91 31.99
N ALA A 22 -9.67 -55.03 31.93
CA ALA A 22 -9.32 -55.77 30.75
C ALA A 22 -10.54 -56.47 30.16
N LEU A 23 -10.58 -56.63 28.84
CA LEU A 23 -10.79 -57.93 28.20
C LEU A 23 -10.52 -57.86 26.68
N ALA A 24 -9.88 -58.91 26.25
CA ALA A 24 -9.32 -59.23 24.96
C ALA A 24 -10.38 -59.56 23.88
N GLY A 25 -10.01 -59.39 22.63
CA GLY A 25 -10.69 -59.95 21.47
C GLY A 25 -9.79 -59.87 20.25
N CYS A 26 -9.28 -61.03 19.81
CA CYS A 26 -8.34 -61.29 18.74
C CYS A 26 -8.91 -61.08 17.34
N ALA A 27 -8.12 -60.53 16.46
CA ALA A 27 -7.73 -60.77 15.06
C ALA A 27 -8.71 -61.48 14.05
N PRO A 28 -8.55 -61.41 12.73
CA PRO A 28 -7.26 -61.46 12.03
C PRO A 28 -7.09 -60.52 10.81
N ASP A 29 -5.86 -60.31 10.51
CA ASP A 29 -5.11 -60.05 9.29
C ASP A 29 -5.88 -60.26 7.95
N GLN A 30 -5.92 -59.26 7.08
CA GLN A 30 -6.02 -59.43 5.64
C GLN A 30 -4.98 -58.55 4.94
N ALA A 31 -4.00 -59.24 4.40
CA ALA A 31 -2.95 -58.72 3.54
C ALA A 31 -3.53 -58.11 2.24
N VAL A 32 -3.07 -56.92 1.91
CA VAL A 32 -3.27 -56.30 0.60
C VAL A 32 -2.06 -56.67 -0.28
N PRO A 33 -2.28 -57.19 -1.50
CA PRO A 33 -1.17 -57.56 -2.39
C PRO A 33 -0.57 -56.33 -3.09
N PRO A 34 0.71 -56.37 -3.49
CA PRO A 34 1.40 -55.26 -4.13
C PRO A 34 0.95 -55.09 -5.59
N VAL A 35 0.68 -53.86 -5.97
CA VAL A 35 0.41 -53.48 -7.37
C VAL A 35 1.73 -53.31 -8.10
N ALA A 36 1.94 -54.09 -9.14
CA ALA A 36 3.06 -54.01 -10.07
C ALA A 36 2.96 -52.74 -10.98
N PRO A 37 4.11 -52.21 -11.46
CA PRO A 37 4.14 -51.04 -12.32
C PRO A 37 3.69 -51.37 -13.74
N ARG A 38 2.78 -50.55 -14.29
CA ARG A 38 2.42 -50.61 -15.71
C ARG A 38 3.28 -49.64 -16.49
N THR A 39 3.95 -50.20 -17.47
CA THR A 39 4.71 -49.51 -18.53
C THR A 39 3.80 -48.82 -19.52
N ASP A 40 4.29 -47.68 -20.03
CA ASP A 40 3.76 -46.85 -21.11
C ASP A 40 3.40 -47.58 -22.40
N PRO A 41 2.55 -46.93 -23.26
CA PRO A 41 3.19 -46.44 -24.48
C PRO A 41 2.75 -45.01 -24.89
N GLN A 42 3.76 -44.29 -25.36
CA GLN A 42 3.81 -43.12 -26.20
C GLN A 42 2.61 -42.88 -27.10
N ALA A 43 2.10 -41.62 -27.05
CA ALA A 43 1.55 -40.94 -28.23
C ALA A 43 1.90 -39.46 -28.17
N ALA A 44 2.78 -39.07 -29.04
CA ALA A 44 3.13 -37.68 -29.29
C ALA A 44 1.94 -36.94 -29.91
N SER A 45 1.62 -35.75 -29.35
CA SER A 45 0.90 -34.73 -30.11
C SER A 45 1.57 -33.39 -29.79
N ALA A 46 2.12 -32.78 -30.83
CA ALA A 46 2.77 -31.51 -30.83
C ALA A 46 1.77 -30.39 -30.54
N ALA A 47 1.99 -29.63 -29.47
CA ALA A 47 1.43 -28.31 -29.28
C ALA A 47 2.57 -27.29 -29.34
N SER A 48 2.48 -26.41 -30.31
CA SER A 48 3.42 -25.32 -30.57
C SER A 48 3.53 -24.39 -29.36
N PRO A 49 4.70 -23.84 -29.02
CA PRO A 49 4.85 -22.89 -27.96
C PRO A 49 4.30 -21.52 -28.39
N VAL A 50 3.34 -21.01 -27.62
CA VAL A 50 2.97 -19.59 -27.68
C VAL A 50 4.14 -18.81 -27.08
N SER A 51 4.93 -18.17 -27.90
CA SER A 51 5.93 -17.20 -27.52
C SER A 51 5.26 -15.90 -27.09
N GLY A 52 5.44 -15.56 -25.83
CA GLY A 52 4.97 -14.30 -25.27
C GLY A 52 5.41 -14.12 -23.81
N GLY A 53 6.65 -13.73 -23.57
CA GLY A 53 7.13 -13.39 -22.26
C GLY A 53 8.63 -13.12 -22.29
N SER A 54 9.02 -11.88 -22.23
CA SER A 54 10.39 -11.39 -22.13
C SER A 54 11.17 -12.18 -21.07
N GLY A 55 12.29 -12.76 -21.49
CA GLY A 55 13.18 -13.57 -20.67
C GLY A 55 13.73 -12.83 -19.46
N GLY A 56 13.32 -13.22 -18.28
CA GLY A 56 14.04 -12.96 -17.06
C GLY A 56 15.18 -13.98 -16.95
N THR A 57 16.39 -13.51 -16.80
CA THR A 57 17.56 -14.31 -16.41
C THR A 57 17.24 -15.05 -15.13
N GLY A 58 17.38 -16.39 -15.14
CA GLY A 58 16.88 -17.31 -14.09
C GLY A 58 17.61 -17.26 -12.74
N GLY A 59 17.51 -16.12 -12.05
CA GLY A 59 17.87 -16.01 -10.64
C GLY A 59 16.67 -16.32 -9.73
N PRO A 60 16.87 -16.51 -8.41
CA PRO A 60 15.78 -16.68 -7.47
C PRO A 60 14.83 -15.47 -7.52
N ALA A 61 13.53 -15.71 -7.29
CA ALA A 61 12.49 -14.66 -7.38
C ALA A 61 12.81 -13.40 -6.55
N GLY A 62 13.55 -13.53 -5.46
CA GLY A 62 13.99 -12.42 -4.62
C GLY A 62 15.16 -11.58 -5.18
N SER A 63 15.80 -11.98 -6.29
CA SER A 63 16.97 -11.25 -6.84
C SER A 63 16.59 -10.07 -7.74
N ALA A 64 15.32 -9.89 -8.06
CA ALA A 64 14.85 -8.83 -8.92
C ALA A 64 15.07 -7.45 -8.31
N THR A 65 15.58 -6.49 -9.09
CA THR A 65 15.86 -5.11 -8.69
C THR A 65 14.95 -4.14 -9.41
N GLU A 66 14.72 -2.98 -8.80
CA GLU A 66 14.14 -1.78 -9.46
C GLU A 66 15.25 -0.72 -9.56
N PRO A 67 15.40 -0.03 -10.69
CA PRO A 67 16.39 1.04 -10.82
C PRO A 67 16.13 2.13 -9.78
N PHE A 68 17.17 2.52 -9.03
CA PHE A 68 17.08 3.62 -8.07
C PHE A 68 17.27 4.99 -8.74
N ASP A 69 18.30 5.11 -9.58
CA ASP A 69 18.62 6.34 -10.29
C ASP A 69 17.73 6.54 -11.51
N GLY A 70 17.35 7.78 -11.79
CA GLY A 70 16.48 8.12 -12.92
C GLY A 70 15.86 9.51 -12.82
N ILE A 71 15.00 9.86 -13.77
CA ILE A 71 14.28 11.15 -13.78
C ILE A 71 13.26 11.20 -12.64
N HIS A 72 12.59 10.08 -12.38
CA HIS A 72 11.57 9.94 -11.33
C HIS A 72 12.07 8.99 -10.25
N GLN A 73 11.65 9.20 -9.00
CA GLN A 73 11.91 8.23 -7.95
C GLN A 73 11.15 6.92 -8.21
N ALA A 74 11.84 5.79 -8.05
CA ALA A 74 11.21 4.48 -7.99
C ALA A 74 10.20 4.41 -6.83
N GLY A 75 9.17 3.56 -6.98
CA GLY A 75 8.10 3.43 -5.99
C GLY A 75 6.88 4.32 -6.27
N VAL A 76 6.93 5.23 -7.23
CA VAL A 76 5.76 6.01 -7.71
C VAL A 76 5.05 5.25 -8.83
N ALA A 77 5.64 5.23 -10.03
CA ALA A 77 5.09 4.54 -11.21
C ALA A 77 5.48 3.05 -11.29
N THR A 78 6.41 2.60 -10.46
CA THR A 78 6.80 1.19 -10.34
C THR A 78 5.59 0.31 -10.04
N ALA A 79 5.46 -0.84 -10.68
CA ALA A 79 4.41 -1.81 -10.37
C ALA A 79 4.42 -2.14 -8.86
N PRO A 80 3.27 -2.05 -8.17
CA PRO A 80 3.23 -2.17 -6.72
C PRO A 80 3.73 -3.53 -6.24
N GLN A 81 4.61 -3.51 -5.24
CA GLN A 81 5.12 -4.69 -4.55
C GLN A 81 4.10 -5.19 -3.50
N THR A 82 4.34 -6.41 -3.01
CA THR A 82 3.49 -7.10 -2.04
C THR A 82 3.37 -6.36 -0.71
N TYR A 83 4.49 -5.85 -0.20
CA TYR A 83 4.55 -5.17 1.10
C TYR A 83 4.97 -3.71 0.90
N GLY A 84 4.38 -2.83 1.71
CA GLY A 84 4.73 -1.42 1.76
C GLY A 84 4.76 -0.93 3.20
N VAL A 85 5.72 -0.05 3.51
CA VAL A 85 5.75 0.68 4.76
C VAL A 85 5.93 2.16 4.46
N PHE A 86 5.12 2.98 5.11
CA PHE A 86 5.21 4.43 5.10
C PHE A 86 5.66 4.87 6.48
N VAL A 87 6.69 5.72 6.54
CA VAL A 87 7.21 6.27 7.79
C VAL A 87 7.24 7.78 7.69
N GLY A 88 6.53 8.44 8.57
CA GLY A 88 6.65 9.87 8.78
C GLY A 88 7.73 10.15 9.83
N LEU A 89 8.64 11.03 9.53
CA LEU A 89 9.68 11.49 10.44
C LEU A 89 9.46 12.96 10.78
N ASP A 90 9.69 13.32 12.05
CA ASP A 90 9.83 14.70 12.51
C ASP A 90 11.33 15.03 12.64
N LEU A 91 11.76 16.14 12.08
CA LEU A 91 13.14 16.60 12.20
C LEU A 91 13.45 16.99 13.63
N LEU A 92 14.69 16.76 14.06
CA LEU A 92 15.16 17.26 15.35
C LEU A 92 15.38 18.79 15.27
N PRO A 93 15.23 19.53 16.39
CA PRO A 93 15.31 21.00 16.39
C PRO A 93 16.58 21.56 15.74
N ASP A 94 17.71 20.87 15.87
CA ASP A 94 19.01 21.29 15.34
C ASP A 94 19.28 20.83 13.90
N THR A 95 18.26 20.23 13.23
CA THR A 95 18.39 19.75 11.86
C THR A 95 18.07 20.88 10.87
N GLY A 96 19.00 21.82 10.71
CA GLY A 96 18.94 22.83 9.67
C GLY A 96 19.39 22.34 8.29
N ARG A 97 19.47 23.25 7.29
CA ARG A 97 19.76 22.93 5.88
C ARG A 97 21.00 22.08 5.69
N GLU A 98 22.14 22.41 6.32
CA GLU A 98 23.37 21.64 6.19
C GLU A 98 23.24 20.21 6.73
N ALA A 99 22.53 20.05 7.86
CA ALA A 99 22.26 18.74 8.43
C ALA A 99 21.33 17.92 7.52
N LEU A 100 20.31 18.56 6.92
CA LEU A 100 19.43 17.93 5.91
C LEU A 100 20.21 17.46 4.69
N VAL A 101 21.15 18.26 4.17
CA VAL A 101 22.03 17.86 3.06
C VAL A 101 22.82 16.60 3.42
N ARG A 102 23.45 16.56 4.61
CA ARG A 102 24.21 15.38 5.06
C ARG A 102 23.29 14.16 5.20
N MET A 103 22.13 14.32 5.83
CA MET A 103 21.13 13.25 5.99
C MET A 103 20.68 12.71 4.64
N MET A 104 20.26 13.56 3.71
CA MET A 104 19.72 13.11 2.42
C MET A 104 20.77 12.44 1.55
N ARG A 105 22.03 12.87 1.61
CA ARG A 105 23.15 12.18 0.94
C ARG A 105 23.37 10.78 1.51
N LEU A 106 23.38 10.64 2.82
CA LEU A 106 23.53 9.35 3.51
C LEU A 106 22.38 8.40 3.15
N LEU A 107 21.14 8.86 3.36
CA LEU A 107 19.96 8.03 3.10
C LEU A 107 19.81 7.66 1.61
N THR A 108 20.23 8.56 0.70
CA THR A 108 20.23 8.27 -0.74
C THR A 108 21.25 7.18 -1.10
N ASP A 109 22.47 7.24 -0.55
CA ASP A 109 23.48 6.21 -0.82
C ASP A 109 23.06 4.84 -0.29
N ASP A 110 22.52 4.78 0.93
CA ASP A 110 22.03 3.54 1.51
C ASP A 110 20.84 2.97 0.74
N ALA A 111 19.88 3.82 0.36
CA ALA A 111 18.74 3.40 -0.47
C ALA A 111 19.19 2.85 -1.83
N ARG A 112 20.14 3.55 -2.49
CA ARG A 112 20.73 3.11 -3.77
C ARG A 112 21.40 1.75 -3.65
N ARG A 113 22.13 1.50 -2.54
CA ARG A 113 22.76 0.20 -2.28
C ARG A 113 21.74 -0.91 -2.04
N LEU A 114 20.85 -0.70 -1.08
CA LEU A 114 19.88 -1.69 -0.66
C LEU A 114 18.96 -2.13 -1.81
N THR A 115 18.49 -1.19 -2.64
CA THR A 115 17.63 -1.49 -3.79
C THR A 115 18.34 -2.31 -4.88
N GLN A 116 19.67 -2.33 -4.87
CA GLN A 116 20.50 -3.11 -5.80
C GLN A 116 21.11 -4.37 -5.15
N GLY A 117 20.57 -4.82 -4.01
CA GLY A 117 21.06 -6.03 -3.33
C GLY A 117 22.43 -5.87 -2.69
N ARG A 118 22.82 -4.63 -2.35
CA ARG A 118 24.07 -4.31 -1.67
C ARG A 118 23.79 -3.75 -0.28
N PRO A 119 24.60 -4.10 0.73
CA PRO A 119 24.38 -3.60 2.08
C PRO A 119 24.59 -2.10 2.18
N ALA A 120 23.88 -1.43 3.11
CA ALA A 120 24.13 -0.07 3.53
C ALA A 120 25.54 0.06 4.10
N LEU A 121 26.09 1.28 4.18
CA LEU A 121 27.48 1.50 4.63
C LEU A 121 27.75 1.00 6.06
N ALA A 122 26.79 1.17 6.96
CA ALA A 122 26.89 0.75 8.36
C ALA A 122 26.08 -0.50 8.67
N ASP A 123 25.86 -1.36 7.67
CA ASP A 123 25.11 -2.61 7.80
C ASP A 123 26.00 -3.71 8.43
N THR A 124 25.54 -4.27 9.53
CA THR A 124 26.21 -5.37 10.25
C THR A 124 25.66 -6.73 9.91
N GLU A 125 24.59 -6.80 9.11
CA GLU A 125 23.98 -8.04 8.63
C GLU A 125 23.80 -7.99 7.09
N PRO A 126 24.92 -7.88 6.34
CA PRO A 126 24.90 -7.68 4.89
C PRO A 126 24.18 -8.79 4.11
N GLU A 127 24.07 -9.98 4.69
CA GLU A 127 23.37 -11.13 4.11
C GLU A 127 21.87 -10.86 3.90
N LEU A 128 21.27 -9.95 4.68
CA LEU A 128 19.89 -9.58 4.55
C LEU A 128 19.60 -8.62 3.38
N ALA A 129 20.65 -8.02 2.81
CA ALA A 129 20.53 -7.11 1.68
C ALA A 129 20.64 -7.81 0.31
N VAL A 130 21.17 -9.04 0.24
CA VAL A 130 21.52 -9.71 -1.05
C VAL A 130 20.33 -10.09 -1.92
N LEU A 131 19.12 -10.12 -1.35
CA LEU A 131 17.87 -10.41 -2.08
C LEU A 131 16.98 -9.14 -2.03
N PRO A 132 17.09 -8.24 -3.00
CA PRO A 132 16.38 -6.96 -2.98
C PRO A 132 14.87 -7.09 -3.21
N ALA A 133 14.38 -8.17 -3.78
CA ALA A 133 12.96 -8.46 -3.94
C ALA A 133 12.16 -7.27 -4.50
N ARG A 134 12.68 -6.62 -5.55
CA ARG A 134 12.15 -5.41 -6.15
C ARG A 134 12.03 -4.24 -5.16
N LEU A 135 12.92 -4.13 -4.18
CA LEU A 135 12.93 -3.06 -3.19
C LEU A 135 12.94 -1.68 -3.85
N THR A 136 12.08 -0.80 -3.37
CA THR A 136 12.11 0.63 -3.68
C THR A 136 12.09 1.45 -2.40
N VAL A 137 12.82 2.57 -2.41
CA VAL A 137 12.80 3.58 -1.35
C VAL A 137 12.49 4.93 -1.99
N THR A 138 11.37 5.54 -1.60
CA THR A 138 10.90 6.82 -2.10
C THR A 138 10.90 7.83 -0.95
N PHE A 139 11.44 9.01 -1.19
CA PHE A 139 11.51 10.11 -0.22
C PHE A 139 10.49 11.18 -0.54
N GLY A 140 9.85 11.75 0.49
CA GLY A 140 8.92 12.85 0.35
C GLY A 140 9.15 13.94 1.38
N PHE A 141 9.04 15.19 0.96
CA PHE A 141 9.29 16.39 1.77
C PHE A 141 7.97 16.97 2.27
N GLY A 142 7.78 16.95 3.59
CA GLY A 142 6.64 17.58 4.26
C GLY A 142 6.89 19.06 4.59
N PRO A 143 5.86 19.78 5.03
CA PRO A 143 5.94 21.23 5.27
C PRO A 143 7.07 21.67 6.22
N GLY A 144 7.32 20.89 7.28
CA GLY A 144 8.33 21.24 8.29
C GLY A 144 9.75 21.17 7.78
N LEU A 145 10.05 20.32 6.77
CA LEU A 145 11.38 20.27 6.14
C LEU A 145 11.74 21.63 5.51
N PHE A 146 10.80 22.27 4.82
CA PHE A 146 11.05 23.58 4.20
C PHE A 146 11.34 24.65 5.25
N THR A 147 10.63 24.60 6.39
CA THR A 147 10.88 25.51 7.51
C THR A 147 12.26 25.29 8.12
N ALA A 148 12.63 24.03 8.39
CA ALA A 148 13.93 23.67 8.95
C ALA A 148 15.10 24.02 8.02
N ALA A 149 14.88 23.90 6.69
CA ALA A 149 15.88 24.28 5.69
C ALA A 149 16.00 25.81 5.47
N GLY A 150 15.13 26.64 6.05
CA GLY A 150 15.04 28.08 5.74
C GLY A 150 14.52 28.37 4.32
N LEU A 151 13.72 27.46 3.77
CA LEU A 151 13.17 27.49 2.41
C LEU A 151 11.63 27.51 2.39
N ALA A 152 11.01 28.11 3.40
CA ALA A 152 9.56 28.13 3.55
C ALA A 152 8.83 28.73 2.32
N ASP A 153 9.46 29.71 1.66
CA ASP A 153 9.00 30.35 0.43
C ASP A 153 9.09 29.46 -0.82
N ARG A 154 9.91 28.42 -0.78
CA ARG A 154 10.06 27.43 -1.88
C ARG A 154 9.13 26.23 -1.74
N ARG A 155 8.35 26.16 -0.65
CA ARG A 155 7.36 25.09 -0.46
C ARG A 155 6.27 25.23 -1.52
N PRO A 156 5.98 24.16 -2.33
CA PRO A 156 4.85 24.21 -3.25
C PRO A 156 3.53 24.20 -2.48
N GLU A 157 2.51 24.91 -2.98
CA GLU A 157 1.18 24.91 -2.39
C GLU A 157 0.61 23.49 -2.25
N ALA A 158 0.88 22.63 -3.24
CA ALA A 158 0.50 21.23 -3.24
C ALA A 158 1.09 20.39 -2.08
N ALA A 159 2.12 20.87 -1.37
CA ALA A 159 2.65 20.24 -0.16
C ALA A 159 2.05 20.80 1.14
N ALA A 160 1.04 21.66 1.05
CA ALA A 160 0.28 22.11 2.20
C ALA A 160 -0.66 21.01 2.73
N PRO A 161 -1.02 21.03 4.04
CA PRO A 161 -2.04 20.15 4.57
C PRO A 161 -3.36 20.27 3.78
N LEU A 162 -4.09 19.16 3.65
CA LEU A 162 -5.40 19.17 2.98
C LEU A 162 -6.40 20.06 3.75
N PRO A 163 -7.40 20.62 3.04
CA PRO A 163 -8.54 21.23 3.71
C PRO A 163 -9.28 20.17 4.55
N ALA A 164 -10.03 20.64 5.55
CA ALA A 164 -10.87 19.75 6.35
C ALA A 164 -12.03 19.17 5.50
N PHE A 165 -12.31 17.88 5.70
CA PHE A 165 -13.46 17.21 5.11
C PHE A 165 -14.39 16.71 6.23
N ALA A 166 -15.71 16.76 6.02
CA ALA A 166 -16.70 16.42 7.03
C ALA A 166 -16.59 14.97 7.55
N VAL A 167 -16.09 14.07 6.69
CA VAL A 167 -15.90 12.65 7.01
C VAL A 167 -14.65 12.34 7.82
N ASP A 168 -13.75 13.32 7.97
CA ASP A 168 -12.47 13.12 8.62
C ASP A 168 -12.61 12.99 10.14
N ARG A 169 -11.88 12.03 10.72
CA ARG A 169 -11.69 11.82 12.16
C ARG A 169 -10.19 11.66 12.44
N LEU A 170 -9.41 12.64 11.94
CA LEU A 170 -7.94 12.56 11.92
C LEU A 170 -7.36 12.52 13.34
N ARG A 171 -6.40 11.64 13.53
CA ARG A 171 -5.59 11.49 14.72
C ARG A 171 -4.19 12.03 14.46
N LYS A 172 -3.62 12.72 15.45
CA LYS A 172 -2.28 13.32 15.33
C LYS A 172 -1.18 12.26 15.13
N GLU A 173 -1.36 11.11 15.76
CA GLU A 173 -0.44 9.97 15.67
C GLU A 173 -0.36 9.34 14.27
N TRP A 174 -1.31 9.64 13.38
CA TRP A 174 -1.32 9.15 12.00
C TRP A 174 -1.23 10.25 10.95
N SER A 175 -0.86 11.47 11.37
CA SER A 175 -0.96 12.63 10.48
C SER A 175 0.31 13.47 10.45
N GLY A 176 0.59 14.12 9.30
CA GLY A 176 1.71 15.03 9.11
C GLY A 176 3.06 14.30 9.03
N GLY A 177 4.14 15.03 9.26
CA GLY A 177 5.53 14.61 9.20
C GLY A 177 6.36 15.56 8.33
N ASP A 178 7.66 15.67 8.64
CA ASP A 178 8.58 16.56 7.91
C ASP A 178 9.29 15.85 6.77
N LEU A 179 9.57 14.54 6.92
CA LEU A 179 10.11 13.67 5.89
C LEU A 179 9.31 12.38 5.83
N LEU A 180 9.03 11.92 4.63
CA LEU A 180 8.43 10.62 4.35
C LEU A 180 9.50 9.65 3.83
N LEU A 181 9.42 8.42 4.32
CA LEU A 181 10.02 7.24 3.69
C LEU A 181 8.89 6.33 3.23
N GLN A 182 8.81 6.01 1.95
CA GLN A 182 8.01 4.92 1.44
C GLN A 182 8.95 3.80 1.00
N ILE A 183 8.86 2.66 1.65
CA ILE A 183 9.71 1.49 1.37
C ILE A 183 8.78 0.35 0.96
N CYS A 184 9.00 -0.23 -0.22
CA CYS A 184 8.18 -1.33 -0.73
C CYS A 184 9.07 -2.45 -1.27
N ALA A 185 8.67 -3.71 -1.03
CA ALA A 185 9.34 -4.91 -1.51
C ALA A 185 8.35 -6.07 -1.68
N ASP A 186 8.74 -7.09 -2.44
CA ASP A 186 7.96 -8.33 -2.55
C ASP A 186 8.27 -9.32 -1.43
N ASP A 187 9.27 -9.03 -0.59
CA ASP A 187 9.63 -9.82 0.59
C ASP A 187 9.58 -8.98 1.87
N ALA A 188 8.96 -9.52 2.92
CA ALA A 188 8.77 -8.82 4.19
C ALA A 188 10.07 -8.66 4.99
N LEU A 189 11.01 -9.63 4.89
CA LEU A 189 12.29 -9.56 5.58
C LEU A 189 13.18 -8.48 4.96
N THR A 190 13.28 -8.45 3.64
CA THR A 190 13.97 -7.39 2.87
C THR A 190 13.44 -6.01 3.22
N LEU A 191 12.11 -5.83 3.21
CA LEU A 191 11.48 -4.57 3.60
C LEU A 191 11.84 -4.16 5.03
N THR A 192 11.78 -5.12 5.97
CA THR A 192 12.07 -4.85 7.39
C THR A 192 13.53 -4.49 7.61
N HIS A 193 14.45 -5.16 6.92
CA HIS A 193 15.86 -4.85 6.97
C HIS A 193 16.16 -3.45 6.42
N ALA A 194 15.66 -3.13 5.22
CA ALA A 194 15.83 -1.82 4.60
C ALA A 194 15.27 -0.68 5.48
N LEU A 195 14.07 -0.88 6.04
CA LEU A 195 13.48 0.07 6.99
C LEU A 195 14.40 0.32 8.18
N ARG A 196 14.93 -0.77 8.78
CA ARG A 196 15.81 -0.68 9.95
C ARG A 196 17.10 0.10 9.64
N MET A 197 17.71 -0.14 8.48
CA MET A 197 18.93 0.56 8.07
C MET A 197 18.66 2.04 7.82
N ILE A 198 17.70 2.39 7.00
CA ILE A 198 17.37 3.79 6.68
C ILE A 198 16.95 4.57 7.94
N VAL A 199 16.14 4.00 8.81
CA VAL A 199 15.69 4.67 10.05
C VAL A 199 16.86 4.79 11.05
N LYS A 200 17.76 3.79 11.14
CA LYS A 200 18.97 3.86 11.98
C LYS A 200 19.82 5.08 11.62
N ASP A 201 20.05 5.29 10.32
CA ASP A 201 20.92 6.34 9.83
C ASP A 201 20.25 7.72 9.86
N ALA A 202 18.92 7.78 9.88
CA ALA A 202 18.17 9.01 10.10
C ALA A 202 18.17 9.51 11.55
N ARG A 203 18.49 8.67 12.57
CA ARG A 203 18.30 8.97 14.01
C ARG A 203 19.01 10.21 14.53
N SER A 204 20.14 10.57 13.95
CA SER A 204 20.89 11.79 14.35
C SER A 204 20.23 13.08 13.82
N PHE A 205 19.23 12.99 12.98
CA PHE A 205 18.60 14.10 12.29
C PHE A 205 17.08 14.17 12.52
N ALA A 206 16.44 13.03 12.74
CA ALA A 206 15.00 12.93 12.82
C ALA A 206 14.55 11.80 13.76
N LYS A 207 13.34 11.89 14.25
CA LYS A 207 12.65 10.85 15.02
C LYS A 207 11.43 10.33 14.25
N VAL A 208 11.11 9.06 14.44
CA VAL A 208 9.89 8.47 13.88
C VAL A 208 8.69 9.12 14.55
N ARG A 209 7.81 9.69 13.74
CA ARG A 209 6.49 10.20 14.13
C ARG A 209 5.45 9.10 14.08
N TRP A 210 5.38 8.38 12.96
CA TRP A 210 4.51 7.23 12.76
C TRP A 210 5.11 6.25 11.76
N THR A 211 4.69 4.99 11.87
CA THR A 211 4.98 3.93 10.91
C THR A 211 3.68 3.25 10.55
N GLN A 212 3.38 3.10 9.26
CA GLN A 212 2.18 2.44 8.76
C GLN A 212 2.60 1.34 7.79
N ARG A 213 2.31 0.10 8.16
CA ARG A 213 2.62 -1.09 7.35
C ARG A 213 1.39 -1.54 6.58
N GLY A 214 1.59 -1.95 5.35
CA GLY A 214 0.50 -2.47 4.53
C GLY A 214 0.94 -3.60 3.63
N PHE A 215 -0.05 -4.30 3.11
CA PHE A 215 0.15 -5.46 2.26
C PHE A 215 -0.83 -5.45 1.08
N ARG A 216 -0.46 -6.21 0.06
CA ARG A 216 -1.28 -6.55 -1.10
C ARG A 216 -1.25 -8.07 -1.25
N ARG A 217 -1.95 -8.61 -2.25
CA ARG A 217 -1.77 -10.02 -2.60
C ARG A 217 -0.30 -10.28 -2.93
N GLY A 218 0.21 -11.40 -2.41
CA GLY A 218 1.59 -11.82 -2.64
C GLY A 218 1.90 -11.98 -4.13
N ALA A 219 3.12 -11.67 -4.51
CA ALA A 219 3.59 -11.86 -5.87
C ALA A 219 3.37 -13.31 -6.32
N GLY A 220 2.80 -13.52 -7.50
CA GLY A 220 2.50 -14.86 -8.04
C GLY A 220 1.26 -15.56 -7.46
N THR A 221 0.55 -14.99 -6.47
CA THR A 221 -0.68 -15.60 -5.91
C THR A 221 -1.93 -15.36 -6.75
N GLN A 222 -1.84 -14.50 -7.74
CA GLN A 222 -2.88 -14.29 -8.76
C GLN A 222 -2.23 -14.10 -10.14
N PRO A 223 -2.96 -14.34 -11.25
CA PRO A 223 -2.45 -14.05 -12.59
C PRO A 223 -1.99 -12.60 -12.73
N ALA A 224 -0.93 -12.39 -13.53
CA ALA A 224 -0.44 -11.05 -13.81
C ALA A 224 -1.51 -10.20 -14.52
N GLY A 225 -1.54 -8.90 -14.21
CA GLY A 225 -2.49 -7.95 -14.82
C GLY A 225 -3.87 -7.88 -14.17
N LEU A 226 -4.20 -8.79 -13.23
CA LEU A 226 -5.46 -8.68 -12.49
C LEU A 226 -5.40 -7.58 -11.44
N THR A 227 -6.45 -6.78 -11.38
CA THR A 227 -6.64 -5.78 -10.31
C THR A 227 -6.80 -6.49 -8.97
N GLN A 228 -6.07 -6.02 -7.98
CA GLN A 228 -6.15 -6.59 -6.63
C GLN A 228 -7.46 -6.24 -5.93
N ARG A 229 -7.80 -7.00 -4.89
CA ARG A 229 -8.89 -6.69 -3.96
C ARG A 229 -8.36 -6.02 -2.71
N ASN A 230 -9.15 -5.10 -2.19
CA ASN A 230 -8.95 -4.55 -0.86
C ASN A 230 -9.64 -5.41 0.22
N VAL A 231 -9.49 -5.04 1.52
CA VAL A 231 -10.08 -5.78 2.65
C VAL A 231 -11.61 -5.85 2.60
N MET A 232 -12.28 -4.91 1.91
CA MET A 232 -13.72 -4.93 1.70
C MET A 232 -14.16 -5.90 0.58
N GLY A 233 -13.20 -6.59 -0.06
CA GLY A 233 -13.45 -7.51 -1.17
C GLY A 233 -13.60 -6.84 -2.54
N GLN A 234 -13.53 -5.52 -2.64
CA GLN A 234 -13.66 -4.78 -3.89
C GLN A 234 -12.38 -4.82 -4.73
N LEU A 235 -12.51 -4.85 -6.07
CA LEU A 235 -11.37 -4.59 -6.96
C LEU A 235 -10.95 -3.13 -6.84
N ASP A 236 -9.69 -2.89 -6.52
CA ASP A 236 -9.17 -1.56 -6.22
C ASP A 236 -7.96 -1.22 -7.10
N GLY A 237 -8.19 -0.36 -8.08
CA GLY A 237 -7.18 0.04 -9.06
C GLY A 237 -7.63 0.07 -10.51
N THR A 238 -8.81 -0.43 -10.84
CA THR A 238 -9.34 -0.57 -12.21
C THR A 238 -9.16 0.65 -13.11
N VAL A 239 -9.32 1.86 -12.56
CA VAL A 239 -9.21 3.12 -13.32
C VAL A 239 -7.91 3.88 -13.08
N ASN A 240 -6.91 3.24 -12.47
CA ASN A 240 -5.59 3.84 -12.34
C ASN A 240 -5.01 4.19 -13.72
N PRO A 241 -4.42 5.37 -13.91
CA PRO A 241 -3.66 5.64 -15.10
C PRO A 241 -2.46 4.68 -15.17
N ALA A 242 -2.22 4.11 -16.34
CA ALA A 242 -1.10 3.20 -16.55
C ALA A 242 0.12 4.01 -17.09
N PRO A 243 1.35 3.70 -16.67
CA PRO A 243 2.56 4.28 -17.26
C PRO A 243 2.56 4.12 -18.79
N GLY A 244 2.86 5.21 -19.49
CA GLY A 244 2.85 5.25 -20.95
C GLY A 244 1.47 5.44 -21.61
N ALA A 245 0.38 5.40 -20.83
CA ALA A 245 -0.95 5.72 -21.35
C ALA A 245 -1.13 7.23 -21.56
N PRO A 246 -1.98 7.66 -22.50
CA PRO A 246 -2.29 9.08 -22.69
C PRO A 246 -2.75 9.76 -21.39
N GLY A 247 -2.14 10.90 -21.06
CA GLY A 247 -2.45 11.67 -19.86
C GLY A 247 -1.72 11.22 -18.59
N PHE A 248 -1.04 10.07 -18.57
CA PHE A 248 -0.32 9.59 -17.41
C PHE A 248 0.69 10.63 -16.88
N ASP A 249 1.58 11.11 -17.74
CA ASP A 249 2.65 12.03 -17.33
C ASP A 249 2.09 13.33 -16.78
N ARG A 250 1.03 13.89 -17.40
CA ARG A 250 0.37 15.09 -16.91
C ARG A 250 -0.39 14.89 -15.61
N ALA A 251 -0.94 13.69 -15.40
CA ALA A 251 -1.67 13.36 -14.19
C ALA A 251 -0.73 13.15 -13.00
N VAL A 252 0.46 12.59 -13.23
CA VAL A 252 1.35 12.10 -12.16
C VAL A 252 2.54 13.03 -11.92
N TRP A 253 3.22 13.49 -13.00
CA TRP A 253 4.47 14.21 -12.88
C TRP A 253 4.28 15.73 -12.95
N VAL A 254 4.94 16.45 -12.06
CA VAL A 254 4.96 17.91 -12.09
C VAL A 254 5.76 18.39 -13.29
N SER A 255 5.07 19.02 -14.25
CA SER A 255 5.66 19.73 -15.40
C SER A 255 5.72 21.23 -15.16
N ASP A 256 4.64 21.78 -14.55
CA ASP A 256 4.44 23.18 -14.25
C ASP A 256 4.54 23.40 -12.74
N GLY A 257 5.58 24.14 -12.29
CA GLY A 257 5.80 24.35 -10.87
C GLY A 257 7.24 24.76 -10.58
N PRO A 258 7.65 24.73 -9.30
CA PRO A 258 9.04 25.04 -8.92
C PRO A 258 10.01 24.12 -9.67
N GLU A 259 11.11 24.70 -10.18
CA GLU A 259 12.10 23.96 -10.97
C GLU A 259 12.62 22.72 -10.25
N TRP A 260 12.87 22.82 -8.94
CA TRP A 260 13.36 21.72 -8.11
C TRP A 260 12.40 20.52 -8.01
N LEU A 261 11.09 20.72 -8.32
CA LEU A 261 10.07 19.67 -8.27
C LEU A 261 9.70 19.11 -9.64
N ARG A 262 10.19 19.68 -10.75
CA ARG A 262 9.90 19.18 -12.11
C ARG A 262 10.37 17.74 -12.25
N GLY A 263 9.50 16.88 -12.80
CA GLY A 263 9.72 15.43 -12.85
C GLY A 263 9.48 14.71 -11.51
N GLY A 264 9.24 15.45 -10.44
CA GLY A 264 8.69 14.92 -9.19
C GLY A 264 7.17 14.78 -9.23
N THR A 265 6.56 14.56 -8.08
CA THR A 265 5.11 14.44 -7.91
C THR A 265 4.70 14.94 -6.53
N THR A 266 3.43 14.88 -6.21
CA THR A 266 2.92 15.05 -4.84
C THR A 266 2.27 13.76 -4.36
N LEU A 267 2.37 13.48 -3.08
CA LEU A 267 1.73 12.35 -2.43
C LEU A 267 0.71 12.85 -1.40
N VAL A 268 -0.51 12.34 -1.50
CA VAL A 268 -1.48 12.35 -0.41
C VAL A 268 -1.55 10.95 0.17
N LEU A 269 -1.23 10.80 1.45
CA LEU A 269 -1.37 9.55 2.19
C LEU A 269 -2.52 9.68 3.18
N ARG A 270 -3.51 8.77 3.07
CA ARG A 270 -4.64 8.68 4.00
C ARG A 270 -4.66 7.30 4.65
N ARG A 271 -4.79 7.25 5.99
CA ARG A 271 -5.14 6.01 6.69
C ARG A 271 -6.65 6.00 6.84
N ILE A 272 -7.29 5.03 6.20
CA ILE A 272 -8.74 4.89 6.16
C ILE A 272 -9.11 3.61 6.92
N ARG A 273 -9.75 3.74 8.08
CA ARG A 273 -10.28 2.60 8.83
C ARG A 273 -11.57 2.12 8.19
N VAL A 274 -11.77 0.81 8.17
CA VAL A 274 -13.01 0.17 7.71
C VAL A 274 -13.72 -0.47 8.89
N GLU A 275 -15.02 -0.22 9.04
CA GLU A 275 -15.88 -0.85 10.03
C GLU A 275 -16.32 -2.23 9.51
N MET A 276 -15.43 -3.23 9.64
CA MET A 276 -15.61 -4.55 9.00
C MET A 276 -16.85 -5.28 9.48
N GLU A 277 -17.18 -5.23 10.77
CA GLU A 277 -18.32 -5.92 11.36
C GLU A 277 -19.65 -5.44 10.76
N THR A 278 -19.79 -4.13 10.56
CA THR A 278 -20.97 -3.56 9.94
C THR A 278 -20.98 -3.76 8.43
N TRP A 279 -19.79 -3.72 7.77
CA TRP A 279 -19.66 -4.06 6.36
C TRP A 279 -20.03 -5.51 6.08
N ASP A 280 -19.61 -6.46 6.91
CA ASP A 280 -19.91 -7.88 6.75
C ASP A 280 -21.39 -8.21 6.92
N ALA A 281 -22.11 -7.43 7.74
CA ALA A 281 -23.56 -7.54 7.92
C ALA A 281 -24.37 -7.07 6.69
N VAL A 282 -23.75 -6.32 5.77
CA VAL A 282 -24.41 -5.84 4.54
C VAL A 282 -24.53 -6.98 3.51
N ASP A 283 -25.66 -7.14 2.87
CA ASP A 283 -25.84 -8.10 1.80
C ASP A 283 -25.05 -7.71 0.53
N ARG A 284 -24.85 -8.69 -0.35
CA ARG A 284 -24.07 -8.49 -1.58
C ARG A 284 -24.62 -7.41 -2.49
N VAL A 285 -25.96 -7.32 -2.64
CA VAL A 285 -26.60 -6.35 -3.53
C VAL A 285 -26.37 -4.93 -3.03
N ALA A 286 -26.48 -4.70 -1.73
CA ALA A 286 -26.23 -3.41 -1.11
C ALA A 286 -24.73 -3.03 -1.18
N LYS A 287 -23.80 -3.99 -1.02
CA LYS A 287 -22.37 -3.77 -1.23
C LYS A 287 -22.06 -3.32 -2.67
N GLU A 288 -22.58 -4.04 -3.66
CA GLU A 288 -22.42 -3.72 -5.07
C GLU A 288 -23.06 -2.37 -5.44
N PHE A 289 -24.24 -2.08 -4.89
CA PHE A 289 -24.93 -0.81 -5.07
C PHE A 289 -24.15 0.38 -4.51
N SER A 290 -23.59 0.24 -3.31
CA SER A 290 -22.80 1.31 -2.65
C SER A 290 -21.55 1.66 -3.44
N VAL A 291 -20.90 0.67 -4.04
CA VAL A 291 -19.70 0.89 -4.86
C VAL A 291 -20.06 1.28 -6.30
N GLY A 292 -21.12 0.71 -6.87
CA GLY A 292 -21.50 0.84 -8.27
C GLY A 292 -20.85 -0.22 -9.17
N ARG A 293 -20.22 -1.26 -8.59
CA ARG A 293 -19.55 -2.37 -9.29
C ARG A 293 -19.92 -3.71 -8.70
N ARG A 294 -19.86 -4.75 -9.54
CA ARG A 294 -20.03 -6.14 -9.12
C ARG A 294 -18.84 -6.60 -8.28
N LEU A 295 -19.11 -7.41 -7.28
CA LEU A 295 -18.06 -7.98 -6.41
C LEU A 295 -17.27 -9.09 -7.09
N ASP A 296 -17.90 -9.90 -7.94
CA ASP A 296 -17.26 -11.05 -8.56
C ASP A 296 -16.15 -10.66 -9.53
N ASN A 297 -16.44 -9.80 -10.50
CA ASN A 297 -15.53 -9.45 -11.58
C ASN A 297 -15.19 -7.94 -11.67
N GLY A 298 -15.74 -7.11 -10.78
CA GLY A 298 -15.46 -5.66 -10.77
C GLY A 298 -16.12 -4.86 -11.89
N ALA A 299 -16.97 -5.47 -12.72
CA ALA A 299 -17.71 -4.76 -13.76
C ALA A 299 -18.60 -3.66 -13.17
N PRO A 300 -18.72 -2.47 -13.80
CA PRO A 300 -19.74 -1.51 -13.39
C PRO A 300 -21.13 -2.17 -13.50
N LEU A 301 -22.09 -1.76 -12.67
CA LEU A 301 -23.45 -2.36 -12.69
C LEU A 301 -24.16 -2.23 -14.04
N THR A 302 -23.67 -1.34 -14.90
CA THR A 302 -24.14 -1.12 -16.27
C THR A 302 -23.35 -1.89 -17.33
N GLY A 303 -22.26 -2.58 -16.94
CA GLY A 303 -21.36 -3.34 -17.82
C GLY A 303 -21.33 -4.84 -17.51
N ARG A 304 -20.39 -5.56 -18.16
CA ARG A 304 -20.15 -7.01 -18.03
C ARG A 304 -18.76 -7.34 -17.58
N ASP A 305 -17.77 -6.53 -17.99
CA ASP A 305 -16.35 -6.73 -17.72
C ASP A 305 -15.77 -5.60 -16.86
N GLU A 306 -14.69 -5.86 -16.13
CA GLU A 306 -14.05 -4.91 -15.19
C GLU A 306 -13.79 -3.54 -15.82
N HIS A 307 -13.29 -3.52 -17.06
CA HIS A 307 -12.85 -2.31 -17.74
C HIS A 307 -13.91 -1.65 -18.63
N ASP A 308 -15.15 -2.15 -18.59
CA ASP A 308 -16.26 -1.50 -19.27
C ASP A 308 -16.46 -0.06 -18.76
N VAL A 309 -16.85 0.82 -19.67
CA VAL A 309 -17.18 2.20 -19.30
C VAL A 309 -18.50 2.19 -18.53
N ALA A 310 -18.49 2.79 -17.35
CA ALA A 310 -19.71 2.94 -16.55
C ALA A 310 -20.65 3.95 -17.23
N ASP A 311 -21.88 3.51 -17.53
CA ASP A 311 -22.96 4.39 -18.01
C ASP A 311 -23.74 4.93 -16.79
N PHE A 312 -23.45 6.18 -16.41
CA PHE A 312 -24.08 6.83 -15.27
C PHE A 312 -25.49 7.36 -15.56
N GLU A 313 -25.90 7.42 -16.84
CA GLU A 313 -27.21 7.91 -17.25
C GLU A 313 -28.24 6.78 -17.46
N LYS A 314 -27.77 5.52 -17.46
CA LYS A 314 -28.64 4.36 -17.64
C LYS A 314 -29.64 4.23 -16.49
N LEU A 315 -30.93 4.20 -16.85
CA LEU A 315 -32.03 4.03 -15.90
C LEU A 315 -32.50 2.56 -15.84
N ASN A 316 -33.02 2.15 -14.70
CA ASN A 316 -33.72 0.88 -14.52
C ASN A 316 -35.19 0.96 -15.00
N ALA A 317 -35.94 -0.14 -14.93
CA ALA A 317 -37.30 -0.22 -15.42
C ALA A 317 -38.31 0.73 -14.74
N ILE A 318 -37.94 1.27 -13.57
CA ILE A 318 -38.79 2.18 -12.78
C ILE A 318 -38.24 3.62 -12.76
N GLY A 319 -37.27 3.94 -13.64
CA GLY A 319 -36.78 5.28 -13.88
C GLY A 319 -35.65 5.79 -12.95
N PHE A 320 -35.06 4.95 -12.10
CA PHE A 320 -33.93 5.32 -11.27
C PHE A 320 -32.59 4.94 -11.93
N PRO A 321 -31.49 5.71 -11.68
CA PRO A 321 -30.17 5.34 -12.15
C PRO A 321 -29.75 3.93 -11.69
N VAL A 322 -29.23 3.12 -12.61
CA VAL A 322 -28.68 1.78 -12.27
C VAL A 322 -27.48 1.91 -11.35
N ILE A 323 -26.61 2.91 -11.60
CA ILE A 323 -25.51 3.29 -10.69
C ILE A 323 -25.98 4.52 -9.94
N SER A 324 -26.23 4.37 -8.64
CA SER A 324 -26.69 5.46 -7.76
C SER A 324 -25.84 6.73 -7.92
N GLU A 325 -26.46 7.89 -7.77
CA GLU A 325 -25.75 9.18 -7.72
C GLU A 325 -24.77 9.25 -6.56
N GLN A 326 -25.00 8.47 -5.50
CA GLN A 326 -24.15 8.37 -4.30
C GLN A 326 -23.19 7.18 -4.34
N ALA A 327 -23.20 6.37 -5.43
CA ALA A 327 -22.28 5.26 -5.58
C ALA A 327 -20.81 5.77 -5.68
N HIS A 328 -19.90 5.07 -5.01
CA HIS A 328 -18.49 5.45 -4.94
C HIS A 328 -17.87 5.75 -6.30
N ILE A 329 -18.05 4.87 -7.30
CA ILE A 329 -17.44 5.08 -8.63
C ILE A 329 -18.00 6.32 -9.34
N ARG A 330 -19.28 6.68 -9.12
CA ARG A 330 -19.88 7.87 -9.72
C ARG A 330 -19.37 9.14 -9.04
N ARG A 331 -19.27 9.13 -7.71
CA ARG A 331 -18.72 10.27 -6.93
C ARG A 331 -17.22 10.49 -7.18
N ALA A 332 -16.45 9.41 -7.36
CA ALA A 332 -15.03 9.46 -7.65
C ALA A 332 -14.70 9.73 -9.13
N HIS A 333 -15.69 9.71 -10.03
CA HIS A 333 -15.46 9.78 -11.48
C HIS A 333 -14.74 11.07 -11.89
N VAL A 334 -13.74 10.94 -12.75
CA VAL A 334 -12.99 12.03 -13.38
C VAL A 334 -12.95 11.77 -14.89
N ALA A 335 -13.64 12.61 -15.67
CA ALA A 335 -13.72 12.47 -17.11
C ALA A 335 -12.39 12.81 -17.81
N ASP A 336 -11.72 13.89 -17.39
CA ASP A 336 -10.44 14.32 -17.94
C ASP A 336 -9.30 13.40 -17.46
N PRO A 337 -8.64 12.63 -18.33
CA PRO A 337 -7.55 11.75 -17.93
C PRO A 337 -6.35 12.50 -17.31
N ASN A 338 -6.15 13.77 -17.64
CA ASN A 338 -5.06 14.59 -17.08
C ASN A 338 -5.32 15.00 -15.62
N LEU A 339 -6.57 14.87 -15.15
CA LEU A 339 -6.96 15.17 -13.76
C LEU A 339 -7.15 13.91 -12.91
N ARG A 340 -6.84 12.73 -13.43
CA ARG A 340 -6.85 11.48 -12.66
C ARG A 340 -5.71 11.48 -11.65
N ILE A 341 -5.85 10.62 -10.64
CA ILE A 341 -4.83 10.36 -9.63
C ILE A 341 -4.30 8.94 -9.77
N LEU A 342 -3.00 8.73 -9.56
CA LEU A 342 -2.40 7.40 -9.50
C LEU A 342 -2.50 6.88 -8.06
N ARG A 343 -3.28 5.82 -7.85
CA ARG A 343 -3.46 5.22 -6.52
C ARG A 343 -2.53 4.01 -6.34
N ARG A 344 -1.75 4.03 -5.26
CA ARG A 344 -0.90 2.93 -4.81
C ARG A 344 -1.37 2.48 -3.43
N VAL A 345 -2.52 1.80 -3.41
CA VAL A 345 -3.20 1.42 -2.18
C VAL A 345 -2.60 0.15 -1.60
N TYR A 346 -2.45 0.10 -0.28
CA TYR A 346 -2.15 -1.09 0.50
C TYR A 346 -3.27 -1.33 1.51
N ASN A 347 -3.58 -2.60 1.78
CA ASN A 347 -4.39 -2.96 2.93
C ASN A 347 -3.55 -2.86 4.19
N TYR A 348 -4.15 -2.56 5.34
CA TYR A 348 -3.55 -2.80 6.63
C TYR A 348 -4.47 -3.66 7.49
N ASP A 349 -3.88 -4.39 8.42
CA ASP A 349 -4.57 -5.20 9.42
C ASP A 349 -3.67 -5.24 10.67
N GLU A 350 -4.14 -4.59 11.73
CA GLU A 350 -3.45 -4.53 13.04
C GLU A 350 -4.03 -5.57 14.02
N GLY A 351 -4.86 -6.49 13.51
CA GLY A 351 -5.52 -7.52 14.30
C GLY A 351 -6.84 -7.04 14.90
N LEU A 352 -7.12 -7.48 16.12
CA LEU A 352 -8.37 -7.16 16.81
C LEU A 352 -8.16 -6.13 17.90
N THR A 353 -9.11 -5.20 18.04
CA THR A 353 -9.19 -4.30 19.20
C THR A 353 -9.48 -5.07 20.48
N PRO A 354 -9.30 -4.46 21.67
CA PRO A 354 -9.68 -5.11 22.95
C PRO A 354 -11.15 -5.54 23.01
N GLU A 355 -12.02 -4.88 22.26
CA GLU A 355 -13.45 -5.20 22.15
C GLU A 355 -13.74 -6.33 21.15
N GLY A 356 -12.71 -6.83 20.45
CA GLY A 356 -12.82 -7.93 19.49
C GLY A 356 -13.19 -7.51 18.06
N HIS A 357 -13.14 -6.21 17.73
CA HIS A 357 -13.41 -5.68 16.41
C HIS A 357 -12.13 -5.64 15.56
N ALA A 358 -12.25 -5.80 14.25
CA ALA A 358 -11.14 -5.69 13.34
C ALA A 358 -10.57 -4.25 13.30
N ASP A 359 -9.24 -4.08 13.51
CA ASP A 359 -8.53 -2.83 13.21
C ASP A 359 -7.85 -2.94 11.86
N SER A 360 -8.64 -2.81 10.81
CA SER A 360 -8.19 -2.98 9.45
C SER A 360 -8.69 -1.86 8.53
N GLY A 361 -8.10 -1.77 7.33
CA GLY A 361 -8.48 -0.74 6.37
C GLY A 361 -7.46 -0.54 5.27
N LEU A 362 -7.32 0.71 4.82
CA LEU A 362 -6.50 1.08 3.68
C LEU A 362 -5.49 2.16 4.02
N LEU A 363 -4.26 1.96 3.57
CA LEU A 363 -3.27 3.00 3.37
C LEU A 363 -3.44 3.50 1.94
N PHE A 364 -4.20 4.55 1.79
CA PHE A 364 -4.51 5.16 0.51
C PHE A 364 -3.42 6.16 0.15
N ALA A 365 -2.45 5.72 -0.64
CA ALA A 365 -1.43 6.57 -1.24
C ALA A 365 -1.89 7.00 -2.63
N SER A 366 -1.93 8.31 -2.86
CA SER A 366 -2.35 8.93 -4.11
C SER A 366 -1.26 9.86 -4.62
N TYR A 367 -0.80 9.61 -5.84
CA TYR A 367 0.18 10.44 -6.53
C TYR A 367 -0.51 11.26 -7.61
N GLN A 368 -0.16 12.53 -7.69
CA GLN A 368 -0.68 13.48 -8.66
C GLN A 368 0.25 14.68 -8.82
N ALA A 369 0.17 15.31 -9.99
CA ALA A 369 0.94 16.52 -10.27
C ALA A 369 0.46 17.71 -9.42
N ASP A 370 -0.85 17.80 -9.16
CA ASP A 370 -1.47 18.91 -8.42
C ASP A 370 -2.60 18.43 -7.51
N VAL A 371 -2.35 18.44 -6.19
CA VAL A 371 -3.30 18.01 -5.17
C VAL A 371 -4.59 18.84 -5.20
N SER A 372 -4.48 20.15 -5.43
CA SER A 372 -5.62 21.08 -5.38
C SER A 372 -6.58 20.90 -6.54
N ARG A 373 -6.07 20.53 -7.71
CA ARG A 373 -6.85 20.34 -8.94
C ARG A 373 -7.32 18.90 -9.14
N GLN A 374 -6.64 17.92 -8.56
CA GLN A 374 -6.92 16.50 -8.78
C GLN A 374 -7.54 15.86 -7.54
N PHE A 375 -6.78 15.68 -6.46
CA PHE A 375 -7.24 14.99 -5.25
C PHE A 375 -8.38 15.74 -4.53
N VAL A 376 -8.20 17.02 -4.25
CA VAL A 376 -9.16 17.80 -3.44
C VAL A 376 -10.57 17.82 -4.02
N PRO A 377 -10.80 18.04 -5.34
CA PRO A 377 -12.15 18.01 -5.92
C PRO A 377 -12.80 16.61 -5.82
N ILE A 378 -12.03 15.53 -6.01
CA ILE A 378 -12.52 14.15 -5.87
C ILE A 378 -12.96 13.94 -4.41
N GLN A 379 -12.07 14.25 -3.47
CA GLN A 379 -12.34 14.03 -2.04
C GLN A 379 -13.53 14.84 -1.52
N ARG A 380 -13.75 16.07 -2.03
CA ARG A 380 -14.95 16.87 -1.69
C ARG A 380 -16.24 16.17 -2.10
N ARG A 381 -16.32 15.68 -3.35
CA ARG A 381 -17.49 14.95 -3.84
C ARG A 381 -17.74 13.65 -3.04
N LEU A 382 -16.68 12.93 -2.70
CA LEU A 382 -16.79 11.74 -1.85
C LEU A 382 -17.29 12.10 -0.44
N ALA A 383 -16.72 13.12 0.17
CA ALA A 383 -17.12 13.56 1.51
C ALA A 383 -18.56 14.06 1.59
N GLU A 384 -19.11 14.60 0.49
CA GLU A 384 -20.48 15.11 0.43
C GLU A 384 -21.54 13.99 0.47
N ALA A 385 -21.35 12.90 -0.27
CA ALA A 385 -22.45 11.96 -0.50
C ALA A 385 -22.01 10.54 -0.95
N ASP A 386 -20.77 10.09 -0.68
CA ASP A 386 -20.38 8.71 -0.98
C ASP A 386 -21.00 7.74 0.02
N LEU A 387 -21.70 6.71 -0.46
CA LEU A 387 -22.29 5.68 0.38
C LEU A 387 -21.23 4.91 1.20
N LEU A 388 -19.99 4.80 0.72
CA LEU A 388 -18.92 4.15 1.48
C LEU A 388 -18.55 4.90 2.76
N ASN A 389 -18.93 6.16 2.94
CA ASN A 389 -18.71 6.89 4.18
C ASN A 389 -19.38 6.26 5.41
N GLU A 390 -20.37 5.38 5.21
CA GLU A 390 -21.01 4.61 6.29
C GLU A 390 -20.05 3.60 6.94
N TRP A 391 -19.07 3.10 6.16
CA TRP A 391 -18.16 2.05 6.60
C TRP A 391 -16.69 2.46 6.60
N THR A 392 -16.36 3.63 6.05
CA THR A 392 -14.97 4.08 5.92
C THR A 392 -14.75 5.40 6.61
N THR A 393 -13.73 5.45 7.48
CA THR A 393 -13.38 6.67 8.24
C THR A 393 -11.91 7.01 8.05
N PRO A 394 -11.57 8.14 7.41
CA PRO A 394 -10.18 8.61 7.37
C PRO A 394 -9.72 9.05 8.77
N ILE A 395 -8.72 8.36 9.30
CA ILE A 395 -8.16 8.61 10.63
C ILE A 395 -6.73 9.16 10.61
N GLY A 396 -6.08 9.18 9.44
CA GLY A 396 -4.77 9.76 9.23
C GLY A 396 -4.68 10.51 7.92
N SER A 397 -3.86 11.56 7.86
CA SER A 397 -3.65 12.39 6.66
C SER A 397 -2.28 13.03 6.67
N ALA A 398 -1.54 12.87 5.56
CA ALA A 398 -0.28 13.55 5.33
C ALA A 398 -0.12 13.91 3.85
N VAL A 399 0.57 15.02 3.57
CA VAL A 399 0.88 15.47 2.22
C VAL A 399 2.37 15.72 2.11
N PHE A 400 2.97 15.25 1.03
CA PHE A 400 4.40 15.40 0.78
C PHE A 400 4.66 15.81 -0.67
N ALA A 401 5.62 16.68 -0.88
CA ALA A 401 6.25 16.83 -2.19
C ALA A 401 7.26 15.71 -2.38
N ILE A 402 7.17 14.98 -3.47
CA ILE A 402 8.10 13.92 -3.85
C ILE A 402 9.07 14.52 -4.88
N PRO A 403 10.33 14.79 -4.53
CA PRO A 403 11.30 15.31 -5.47
C PRO A 403 11.46 14.39 -6.69
N PRO A 404 12.02 14.86 -7.81
CA PRO A 404 12.44 13.99 -8.89
C PRO A 404 13.45 12.94 -8.41
N GLY A 405 13.71 11.94 -9.23
CA GLY A 405 14.84 11.04 -9.02
C GLY A 405 16.18 11.78 -9.12
N CYS A 406 17.26 11.06 -8.99
CA CYS A 406 18.59 11.63 -9.09
C CYS A 406 19.47 10.87 -10.10
N SER A 407 20.57 11.48 -10.52
CA SER A 407 21.62 10.80 -11.28
C SER A 407 22.47 9.89 -10.36
N PRO A 408 23.28 8.97 -10.91
CA PRO A 408 24.18 8.12 -10.11
C PRO A 408 25.14 8.89 -9.19
N ASN A 409 25.48 10.13 -9.54
CA ASN A 409 26.35 11.01 -8.74
C ASN A 409 25.58 12.05 -7.92
N GLY A 410 24.25 12.10 -8.04
CA GLY A 410 23.35 12.98 -7.32
C GLY A 410 22.75 12.32 -6.08
N TRP A 411 21.89 13.05 -5.43
CA TRP A 411 21.12 12.57 -4.27
C TRP A 411 19.71 13.17 -4.28
N ILE A 412 18.77 12.51 -3.64
CA ILE A 412 17.35 12.94 -3.65
C ILE A 412 17.20 14.28 -2.93
N GLY A 413 16.72 15.28 -3.67
CA GLY A 413 16.49 16.65 -3.16
C GLY A 413 17.68 17.60 -3.35
N ASP A 414 18.72 17.22 -4.09
CA ASP A 414 19.86 18.10 -4.39
C ASP A 414 19.42 19.39 -5.08
N SER A 415 18.47 19.34 -5.99
CA SER A 415 17.90 20.51 -6.69
C SER A 415 17.22 21.54 -5.78
N LEU A 416 16.82 21.15 -4.56
CA LEU A 416 16.23 22.04 -3.55
C LEU A 416 17.24 22.48 -2.50
N LEU A 417 18.04 21.53 -2.00
CA LEU A 417 18.84 21.69 -0.78
C LEU A 417 20.30 22.08 -1.05
N ALA A 418 20.84 21.83 -2.23
CA ALA A 418 22.19 22.20 -2.61
C ALA A 418 22.41 23.71 -2.74
#